data_07a2e79e46ec9a5741e641ef754a7754
#
_entry.id   07a2e79e46ec9a5741e641ef754a7754
#
_cell.length_a   1.000
_cell.length_b   1.000
_cell.length_c   1.000
_cell.angle_alpha   90.00
_cell.angle_beta   90.00
_cell.angle_gamma   90.00
#
_symmetry.space_group_name_H-M   'P 1'
#
loop_
_entity.id
_entity.type
_entity.pdbx_description
1 polymer ?
#
loop_
_entity_poly.entity_id
_entity_poly.type
_entity_poly.pdbx_seq_one_letter_code
_entity_poly.pdbx_strand_id
1 'polypeptide(L)'
;MKKLLTLLSILVVVFFASCNNETPSEKIARLQPQMIGADGSVNKEVGTELIEAYLASAKENPQEETSPDMIFKALDISVNINLDNPQKSVEIVDYMIATYPQHHLAPMALFVKAFVYERVGDIPSAKETYREFLERYPNDPMAEDVKASLRNAGIPLEELVRQFEEE
;
A
#
# COMPACT_ATOMS: atom_id res chain seq x y z
N MET A 1 11.80 60.90 -50.24
CA MET A 1 10.77 59.83 -50.10
C MET A 1 11.31 58.79 -49.17
N LYS A 2 11.03 58.91 -47.89
CA LYS A 2 11.54 58.00 -46.84
C LYS A 2 10.51 56.90 -46.63
N LYS A 3 10.84 55.65 -46.99
CA LYS A 3 9.99 54.49 -46.70
C LYS A 3 10.19 54.10 -45.23
N LEU A 4 9.16 54.32 -44.45
CA LEU A 4 9.06 53.92 -43.04
C LEU A 4 8.78 52.39 -42.99
N LEU A 5 9.78 51.59 -42.64
CA LEU A 5 9.62 50.18 -42.37
C LEU A 5 9.07 50.05 -40.90
N THR A 6 7.81 49.76 -40.78
CA THR A 6 7.21 49.36 -39.51
C THR A 6 7.51 47.85 -39.29
N LEU A 7 8.46 47.57 -38.40
CA LEU A 7 8.69 46.25 -37.85
C LEU A 7 7.55 45.91 -36.86
N LEU A 8 6.63 45.09 -37.34
CA LEU A 8 5.59 44.50 -36.48
C LEU A 8 6.20 43.37 -35.66
N SER A 9 6.61 43.65 -34.45
CA SER A 9 7.05 42.64 -33.50
C SER A 9 5.86 41.78 -33.09
N ILE A 10 5.71 40.61 -33.66
CA ILE A 10 4.76 39.60 -33.21
C ILE A 10 5.32 38.99 -31.93
N LEU A 11 4.81 39.46 -30.79
CA LEU A 11 5.04 38.89 -29.48
C LEU A 11 4.25 37.56 -29.42
N VAL A 12 4.92 36.45 -29.74
CA VAL A 12 4.35 35.14 -29.52
C VAL A 12 4.35 34.88 -28.01
N VAL A 13 3.24 35.16 -27.38
CA VAL A 13 2.97 34.74 -26.00
C VAL A 13 2.70 33.23 -26.07
N VAL A 14 3.74 32.43 -25.88
CA VAL A 14 3.58 31.02 -25.66
C VAL A 14 2.93 30.86 -24.27
N PHE A 15 1.62 30.73 -24.27
CA PHE A 15 0.92 30.19 -23.10
C PHE A 15 1.41 28.75 -22.94
N PHE A 16 2.42 28.57 -22.09
CA PHE A 16 2.61 27.28 -21.45
C PHE A 16 1.36 27.10 -20.58
N ALA A 17 0.37 26.39 -21.12
CA ALA A 17 -0.58 25.72 -20.30
C ALA A 17 0.25 24.73 -19.46
N SER A 18 0.74 25.19 -18.31
CA SER A 18 1.22 24.32 -17.26
C SER A 18 0.01 23.48 -16.89
N CYS A 19 -0.12 22.31 -17.52
CA CYS A 19 -0.87 21.24 -16.89
C CYS A 19 -0.17 21.06 -15.55
N ASN A 20 -0.81 21.53 -14.50
CA ASN A 20 -0.37 21.37 -13.13
C ASN A 20 -0.56 19.90 -12.78
N ASN A 21 0.26 19.03 -13.40
CA ASN A 21 0.31 17.62 -13.05
C ASN A 21 1.10 17.56 -11.75
N GLU A 22 0.36 17.63 -10.66
CA GLU A 22 0.87 17.41 -9.32
C GLU A 22 1.62 16.06 -9.33
N THR A 23 2.88 16.05 -8.94
CA THR A 23 3.67 14.82 -8.82
C THR A 23 3.12 13.94 -7.72
N PRO A 24 3.36 12.60 -7.76
CA PRO A 24 2.96 11.72 -6.66
C PRO A 24 3.48 12.18 -5.30
N SER A 25 4.71 12.68 -5.22
CA SER A 25 5.32 13.18 -3.99
C SER A 25 4.62 14.46 -3.46
N GLU A 26 4.28 15.41 -4.34
CA GLU A 26 3.51 16.60 -3.97
C GLU A 26 2.11 16.22 -3.49
N LYS A 27 1.46 15.27 -4.18
CA LYS A 27 0.15 14.75 -3.80
C LYS A 27 0.19 14.10 -2.41
N ILE A 28 1.19 13.26 -2.14
CA ILE A 28 1.40 12.65 -0.82
C ILE A 28 1.55 13.74 0.26
N ALA A 29 2.43 14.72 0.04
CA ALA A 29 2.68 15.79 1.01
C ALA A 29 1.42 16.61 1.32
N ARG A 30 0.58 16.84 0.32
CA ARG A 30 -0.70 17.57 0.47
C ARG A 30 -1.77 16.76 1.20
N LEU A 31 -1.88 15.46 0.90
CA LEU A 31 -2.96 14.61 1.39
C LEU A 31 -2.69 14.01 2.77
N GLN A 32 -1.43 13.68 3.07
CA GLN A 32 -1.08 12.98 4.31
C GLN A 32 -1.60 13.67 5.58
N PRO A 33 -1.50 15.00 5.77
CA PRO A 33 -2.05 15.68 6.94
C PRO A 33 -3.59 15.68 7.00
N GLN A 34 -4.28 15.34 5.90
CA GLN A 34 -5.73 15.29 5.80
C GLN A 34 -6.32 13.89 6.05
N MET A 35 -5.44 12.89 6.25
CA MET A 35 -5.85 11.49 6.46
C MET A 35 -6.67 11.31 7.73
N ILE A 36 -6.34 12.06 8.77
CA ILE A 36 -7.05 12.05 10.05
C ILE A 36 -7.77 13.38 10.23
N GLY A 37 -9.08 13.33 10.41
CA GLY A 37 -9.91 14.49 10.70
C GLY A 37 -9.63 15.09 12.08
N ALA A 38 -10.07 16.33 12.31
CA ALA A 38 -9.92 17.02 13.59
C ALA A 38 -10.62 16.29 14.76
N ASP A 39 -11.59 15.45 14.45
CA ASP A 39 -12.31 14.58 15.39
C ASP A 39 -11.66 13.20 15.60
N GLY A 40 -10.51 12.96 14.96
CA GLY A 40 -9.79 11.68 14.99
C GLY A 40 -10.34 10.63 14.01
N SER A 41 -11.33 10.96 13.19
CA SER A 41 -11.86 10.05 12.18
C SER A 41 -10.90 9.87 11.01
N VAL A 42 -10.89 8.67 10.42
CA VAL A 42 -10.11 8.38 9.22
C VAL A 42 -10.89 8.82 7.98
N ASN A 43 -10.27 9.68 7.17
CA ASN A 43 -10.82 10.12 5.90
C ASN A 43 -10.53 9.07 4.81
N LYS A 44 -11.53 8.24 4.49
CA LYS A 44 -11.39 7.13 3.53
C LYS A 44 -11.13 7.61 2.10
N GLU A 45 -11.70 8.73 1.69
CA GLU A 45 -11.48 9.32 0.37
C GLU A 45 -10.02 9.75 0.22
N VAL A 46 -9.49 10.49 1.20
CA VAL A 46 -8.08 10.89 1.24
C VAL A 46 -7.18 9.66 1.31
N GLY A 47 -7.56 8.66 2.11
CA GLY A 47 -6.82 7.39 2.18
C GLY A 47 -6.72 6.67 0.84
N THR A 48 -7.81 6.63 0.08
CA THR A 48 -7.83 6.05 -1.27
C THR A 48 -6.89 6.78 -2.22
N GLU A 49 -6.92 8.12 -2.20
CA GLU A 49 -6.02 8.92 -3.02
C GLU A 49 -4.55 8.79 -2.61
N LEU A 50 -4.27 8.63 -1.31
CA LEU A 50 -2.92 8.39 -0.80
C LEU A 50 -2.38 7.04 -1.25
N ILE A 51 -3.19 5.97 -1.23
CA ILE A 51 -2.80 4.66 -1.75
C ILE A 51 -2.32 4.79 -3.20
N GLU A 52 -3.12 5.44 -4.07
CA GLU A 52 -2.73 5.62 -5.47
C GLU A 52 -1.47 6.48 -5.62
N ALA A 53 -1.31 7.54 -4.83
CA ALA A 53 -0.13 8.39 -4.89
C ALA A 53 1.14 7.67 -4.43
N TYR A 54 1.08 6.88 -3.35
CA TYR A 54 2.21 6.06 -2.89
C TYR A 54 2.60 4.99 -3.92
N LEU A 55 1.62 4.29 -4.51
CA LEU A 55 1.88 3.31 -5.54
C LEU A 55 2.43 3.93 -6.83
N ALA A 56 1.94 5.11 -7.22
CA ALA A 56 2.46 5.85 -8.36
C ALA A 56 3.93 6.25 -8.12
N SER A 57 4.25 6.82 -6.95
CA SER A 57 5.63 7.18 -6.59
C SER A 57 6.58 6.00 -6.68
N ALA A 58 6.20 4.84 -6.14
CA ALA A 58 7.01 3.62 -6.20
C ALA A 58 7.19 3.08 -7.63
N LYS A 59 6.14 3.17 -8.47
CA LYS A 59 6.18 2.70 -9.86
C LYS A 59 6.99 3.62 -10.78
N GLU A 60 6.99 4.92 -10.53
CA GLU A 60 7.79 5.88 -11.28
C GLU A 60 9.29 5.72 -10.98
N ASN A 61 9.63 5.31 -9.76
CA ASN A 61 11.00 5.23 -9.28
C ASN A 61 11.32 3.85 -8.67
N PRO A 62 11.17 2.73 -9.42
CA PRO A 62 11.23 1.39 -8.83
C PRO A 62 12.63 0.99 -8.32
N GLN A 63 13.67 1.75 -8.65
CA GLN A 63 15.04 1.50 -8.20
C GLN A 63 15.42 2.34 -6.96
N GLU A 64 14.55 3.24 -6.51
CA GLU A 64 14.81 4.00 -5.30
C GLU A 64 14.66 3.12 -4.06
N GLU A 65 15.55 3.30 -3.09
CA GLU A 65 15.55 2.57 -1.83
C GLU A 65 14.24 2.72 -1.04
N THR A 66 13.57 3.86 -1.22
CA THR A 66 12.31 4.18 -0.54
C THR A 66 11.07 3.59 -1.21
N SER A 67 11.16 3.04 -2.43
CA SER A 67 10.00 2.56 -3.18
C SER A 67 9.27 1.39 -2.50
N PRO A 68 9.94 0.40 -1.90
CA PRO A 68 9.27 -0.62 -1.11
C PRO A 68 8.53 -0.05 0.10
N ASP A 69 9.10 0.98 0.78
CA ASP A 69 8.43 1.64 1.90
C ASP A 69 7.15 2.37 1.47
N MET A 70 7.15 2.98 0.27
CA MET A 70 5.95 3.61 -0.28
C MET A 70 4.84 2.57 -0.52
N ILE A 71 5.19 1.39 -1.08
CA ILE A 71 4.22 0.30 -1.26
C ILE A 71 3.68 -0.17 0.08
N PHE A 72 4.54 -0.30 1.09
CA PHE A 72 4.12 -0.74 2.42
C PHE A 72 3.21 0.29 3.11
N LYS A 73 3.45 1.60 2.93
CA LYS A 73 2.54 2.67 3.38
C LYS A 73 1.18 2.59 2.69
N ALA A 74 1.16 2.31 1.38
CA ALA A 74 -0.09 2.10 0.66
C ALA A 74 -0.87 0.88 1.20
N LEU A 75 -0.15 -0.21 1.52
CA LEU A 75 -0.72 -1.41 2.14
C LEU A 75 -1.33 -1.10 3.51
N ASP A 76 -0.60 -0.41 4.39
CA ASP A 76 -1.06 -0.05 5.72
C ASP A 76 -2.37 0.76 5.66
N ILE A 77 -2.43 1.78 4.82
CA ILE A 77 -3.65 2.56 4.61
C ILE A 77 -4.77 1.65 4.07
N SER A 78 -4.49 0.82 3.06
CA SER A 78 -5.49 -0.05 2.42
C SER A 78 -6.14 -1.02 3.41
N VAL A 79 -5.35 -1.63 4.29
CA VAL A 79 -5.84 -2.55 5.33
C VAL A 79 -6.77 -1.83 6.31
N ASN A 80 -6.49 -0.56 6.62
CA ASN A 80 -7.27 0.19 7.59
C ASN A 80 -8.58 0.78 7.03
N ILE A 81 -8.63 1.15 5.74
CA ILE A 81 -9.82 1.78 5.15
C ILE A 81 -10.73 0.81 4.37
N ASN A 82 -10.21 -0.35 3.91
CA ASN A 82 -10.91 -1.33 3.09
C ASN A 82 -11.18 -2.64 3.86
N LEU A 83 -11.68 -2.52 5.09
CA LEU A 83 -11.88 -3.66 5.99
C LEU A 83 -12.77 -4.77 5.41
N ASP A 84 -13.74 -4.41 4.57
CA ASP A 84 -14.73 -5.33 4.01
C ASP A 84 -14.37 -5.81 2.59
N ASN A 85 -13.33 -5.22 1.97
CA ASN A 85 -12.88 -5.59 0.63
C ASN A 85 -11.35 -5.72 0.59
N PRO A 86 -10.81 -6.93 0.75
CA PRO A 86 -9.38 -7.17 0.82
C PRO A 86 -8.65 -7.03 -0.53
N GLN A 87 -9.38 -6.98 -1.65
CA GLN A 87 -8.80 -7.09 -3.00
C GLN A 87 -7.65 -6.09 -3.22
N LYS A 88 -7.83 -4.82 -2.83
CA LYS A 88 -6.80 -3.80 -3.01
C LYS A 88 -5.54 -4.11 -2.19
N SER A 89 -5.69 -4.56 -0.95
CA SER A 89 -4.57 -4.94 -0.09
C SER A 89 -3.82 -6.14 -0.66
N VAL A 90 -4.54 -7.14 -1.18
CA VAL A 90 -3.96 -8.32 -1.84
C VAL A 90 -3.13 -7.90 -3.07
N GLU A 91 -3.68 -7.05 -3.95
CA GLU A 91 -2.96 -6.53 -5.13
C GLU A 91 -1.67 -5.79 -4.77
N ILE A 92 -1.70 -4.99 -3.69
CA ILE A 92 -0.52 -4.27 -3.21
C ILE A 92 0.55 -5.25 -2.72
N VAL A 93 0.17 -6.28 -1.96
CA VAL A 93 1.11 -7.30 -1.50
C VAL A 93 1.68 -8.08 -2.68
N ASP A 94 0.86 -8.51 -3.61
CA ASP A 94 1.31 -9.26 -4.78
C ASP A 94 2.33 -8.43 -5.59
N TYR A 95 2.10 -7.12 -5.76
CA TYR A 95 3.05 -6.23 -6.38
C TYR A 95 4.35 -6.11 -5.58
N MET A 96 4.28 -5.97 -4.24
CA MET A 96 5.44 -5.93 -3.36
C MET A 96 6.30 -7.19 -3.48
N ILE A 97 5.67 -8.36 -3.38
CA ILE A 97 6.36 -9.66 -3.41
C ILE A 97 6.96 -9.96 -4.80
N ALA A 98 6.27 -9.55 -5.87
CA ALA A 98 6.78 -9.73 -7.23
C ALA A 98 7.98 -8.82 -7.53
N THR A 99 7.98 -7.59 -7.00
CA THR A 99 8.98 -6.57 -7.36
C THR A 99 10.17 -6.55 -6.38
N TYR A 100 9.91 -6.77 -5.08
CA TYR A 100 10.91 -6.65 -4.01
C TYR A 100 10.92 -7.85 -3.06
N PRO A 101 11.04 -9.10 -3.57
CA PRO A 101 10.90 -10.31 -2.75
C PRO A 101 11.94 -10.46 -1.65
N GLN A 102 13.07 -9.76 -1.75
CA GLN A 102 14.17 -9.80 -0.78
C GLN A 102 14.18 -8.58 0.16
N HIS A 103 13.25 -7.66 0.02
CA HIS A 103 13.16 -6.51 0.91
C HIS A 103 12.68 -6.94 2.30
N HIS A 104 13.20 -6.31 3.36
CA HIS A 104 12.90 -6.68 4.74
C HIS A 104 11.40 -6.55 5.11
N LEU A 105 10.63 -5.73 4.38
CA LEU A 105 9.18 -5.62 4.55
C LEU A 105 8.37 -6.67 3.78
N ALA A 106 8.98 -7.44 2.88
CA ALA A 106 8.26 -8.43 2.07
C ALA A 106 7.64 -9.57 2.93
N PRO A 107 8.35 -10.14 3.93
CA PRO A 107 7.72 -11.10 4.84
C PRO A 107 6.51 -10.53 5.57
N MET A 108 6.63 -9.32 6.14
CA MET A 108 5.52 -8.65 6.83
C MET A 108 4.34 -8.40 5.88
N ALA A 109 4.59 -7.97 4.65
CA ALA A 109 3.52 -7.76 3.66
C ALA A 109 2.76 -9.07 3.39
N LEU A 110 3.47 -10.19 3.23
CA LEU A 110 2.85 -11.49 2.99
C LEU A 110 2.04 -11.97 4.21
N PHE A 111 2.54 -11.74 5.41
CA PHE A 111 1.78 -11.99 6.65
C PHE A 111 0.49 -11.16 6.69
N VAL A 112 0.56 -9.87 6.35
CA VAL A 112 -0.61 -8.98 6.29
C VAL A 112 -1.64 -9.49 5.27
N LYS A 113 -1.22 -10.03 4.11
CA LYS A 113 -2.15 -10.64 3.14
C LYS A 113 -2.93 -11.80 3.75
N ALA A 114 -2.25 -12.70 4.47
CA ALA A 114 -2.92 -13.81 5.15
C ALA A 114 -3.91 -13.32 6.21
N PHE A 115 -3.51 -12.35 7.02
CA PHE A 115 -4.36 -11.72 8.03
C PHE A 115 -5.59 -11.06 7.42
N VAL A 116 -5.46 -10.40 6.28
CA VAL A 116 -6.58 -9.77 5.56
C VAL A 116 -7.59 -10.82 5.08
N TYR A 117 -7.13 -11.95 4.53
CA TYR A 117 -8.01 -13.06 4.18
C TYR A 117 -8.73 -13.64 5.40
N GLU A 118 -8.03 -13.82 6.51
CA GLU A 118 -8.62 -14.32 7.76
C GLU A 118 -9.73 -13.40 8.27
N ARG A 119 -9.51 -12.10 8.23
CA ARG A 119 -10.49 -11.07 8.65
C ARG A 119 -11.78 -11.10 7.86
N VAL A 120 -11.75 -11.42 6.57
CA VAL A 120 -12.95 -11.54 5.74
C VAL A 120 -13.54 -12.95 5.74
N GLY A 121 -12.95 -13.88 6.52
CA GLY A 121 -13.43 -15.26 6.66
C GLY A 121 -12.97 -16.19 5.52
N ASP A 122 -12.10 -15.74 4.64
CA ASP A 122 -11.48 -16.60 3.62
C ASP A 122 -10.31 -17.41 4.22
N ILE A 123 -10.67 -18.33 5.10
CA ILE A 123 -9.71 -19.18 5.82
C ILE A 123 -8.85 -20.05 4.87
N PRO A 124 -9.37 -20.62 3.78
CA PRO A 124 -8.54 -21.36 2.83
C PRO A 124 -7.40 -20.50 2.26
N SER A 125 -7.68 -19.29 1.77
CA SER A 125 -6.68 -18.36 1.21
C SER A 125 -5.71 -17.86 2.28
N ALA A 126 -6.19 -17.61 3.50
CA ALA A 126 -5.32 -17.27 4.63
C ALA A 126 -4.29 -18.37 4.91
N LYS A 127 -4.75 -19.62 5.03
CA LYS A 127 -3.87 -20.79 5.28
C LYS A 127 -2.87 -21.03 4.15
N GLU A 128 -3.29 -20.84 2.90
CA GLU A 128 -2.38 -20.94 1.75
C GLU A 128 -1.30 -19.86 1.82
N THR A 129 -1.67 -18.62 2.11
CA THR A 129 -0.73 -17.50 2.22
C THR A 129 0.24 -17.66 3.40
N TYR A 130 -0.20 -18.20 4.55
CA TYR A 130 0.69 -18.55 5.65
C TYR A 130 1.70 -19.62 5.27
N ARG A 131 1.30 -20.65 4.49
CA ARG A 131 2.24 -21.66 3.97
C ARG A 131 3.24 -21.04 3.00
N GLU A 132 2.77 -20.20 2.09
CA GLU A 132 3.64 -19.44 1.17
C GLU A 132 4.69 -18.62 1.94
N PHE A 133 4.29 -17.96 3.05
CA PHE A 133 5.24 -17.27 3.92
C PHE A 133 6.33 -18.21 4.43
N LEU A 134 5.95 -19.35 4.99
CA LEU A 134 6.89 -20.31 5.58
C LEU A 134 7.82 -20.95 4.54
N GLU A 135 7.37 -21.08 3.29
CA GLU A 135 8.18 -21.55 2.17
C GLU A 135 9.20 -20.51 1.70
N ARG A 136 8.77 -19.26 1.57
CA ARG A 136 9.62 -18.17 1.06
C ARG A 136 10.58 -17.63 2.10
N TYR A 137 10.14 -17.56 3.35
CA TYR A 137 10.84 -16.89 4.45
C TYR A 137 11.00 -17.81 5.68
N PRO A 138 11.55 -19.04 5.53
CA PRO A 138 11.58 -20.03 6.61
C PRO A 138 12.43 -19.62 7.81
N ASN A 139 13.37 -18.68 7.63
CA ASN A 139 14.28 -18.18 8.66
C ASN A 139 13.93 -16.77 9.14
N ASP A 140 12.79 -16.23 8.74
CA ASP A 140 12.32 -14.92 9.20
C ASP A 140 11.97 -15.01 10.70
N PRO A 141 12.26 -13.97 11.50
CA PRO A 141 11.89 -13.93 12.92
C PRO A 141 10.40 -14.22 13.19
N MET A 142 9.52 -13.88 12.24
CA MET A 142 8.08 -14.13 12.35
C MET A 142 7.66 -15.58 12.04
N ALA A 143 8.57 -16.46 11.57
CA ALA A 143 8.19 -17.79 11.09
C ALA A 143 7.46 -18.62 12.15
N GLU A 144 7.83 -18.52 13.43
CA GLU A 144 7.16 -19.25 14.51
C GLU A 144 5.75 -18.70 14.79
N ASP A 145 5.58 -17.37 14.76
CA ASP A 145 4.28 -16.72 14.91
C ASP A 145 3.35 -17.08 13.74
N VAL A 146 3.90 -17.12 12.51
CA VAL A 146 3.14 -17.54 11.31
C VAL A 146 2.72 -19.02 11.41
N LYS A 147 3.55 -19.90 11.95
CA LYS A 147 3.15 -21.29 12.21
C LYS A 147 2.00 -21.37 13.21
N ALA A 148 2.03 -20.54 14.26
CA ALA A 148 0.94 -20.47 15.23
C ALA A 148 -0.33 -19.93 14.55
N SER A 149 -0.24 -18.85 13.76
CA SER A 149 -1.37 -18.30 12.99
C SER A 149 -1.96 -19.35 12.04
N LEU A 150 -1.13 -20.09 11.30
CA LEU A 150 -1.58 -21.16 10.40
C LEU A 150 -2.36 -22.27 11.14
N ARG A 151 -1.91 -22.66 12.34
CA ARG A 151 -2.61 -23.65 13.17
C ARG A 151 -3.96 -23.16 13.64
N ASN A 152 -4.01 -21.89 14.04
CA ASN A 152 -5.17 -21.27 14.69
C ASN A 152 -6.17 -20.65 13.71
N ALA A 153 -5.78 -20.45 12.44
CA ALA A 153 -6.63 -19.81 11.44
C ALA A 153 -8.00 -20.52 11.33
N GLY A 154 -9.06 -19.72 11.53
CA GLY A 154 -10.45 -20.19 11.48
C GLY A 154 -10.94 -20.88 12.76
N ILE A 155 -10.15 -20.97 13.82
CA ILE A 155 -10.60 -21.44 15.13
C ILE A 155 -11.25 -20.27 15.88
N PRO A 156 -12.50 -20.41 16.36
CA PRO A 156 -13.14 -19.38 17.17
C PRO A 156 -12.33 -19.03 18.41
N LEU A 157 -12.35 -17.76 18.83
CA LEU A 157 -11.58 -17.28 19.98
C LEU A 157 -11.93 -18.05 21.25
N GLU A 158 -13.20 -18.37 21.46
CA GLU A 158 -13.70 -19.12 22.63
C GLU A 158 -13.08 -20.53 22.69
N GLU A 159 -12.89 -21.14 21.54
CA GLU A 159 -12.26 -22.45 21.44
C GLU A 159 -10.76 -22.37 21.74
N LEU A 160 -10.09 -21.33 21.24
CA LEU A 160 -8.68 -21.08 21.55
C LEU A 160 -8.46 -20.86 23.04
N VAL A 161 -9.31 -20.04 23.68
CA VAL A 161 -9.24 -19.78 25.13
C VAL A 161 -9.41 -21.07 25.91
N ARG A 162 -10.39 -21.91 25.54
CA ARG A 162 -10.61 -23.21 26.19
C ARG A 162 -9.38 -24.12 26.11
N GLN A 163 -8.72 -24.19 24.95
CA GLN A 163 -7.51 -25.00 24.77
C GLN A 163 -6.37 -24.54 25.69
N PHE A 164 -6.23 -23.23 25.92
CA PHE A 164 -5.22 -22.69 26.84
C PHE A 164 -5.54 -22.93 28.33
N GLU A 165 -6.80 -23.08 28.69
CA GLU A 165 -7.20 -23.37 30.09
C GLU A 165 -7.06 -24.85 30.46
N GLU A 166 -6.98 -25.75 29.46
CA GLU A 166 -6.86 -27.20 29.64
C GLU A 166 -5.39 -27.69 29.66
N GLU A 167 -4.41 -26.83 29.28
CA GLU A 167 -2.95 -27.12 29.33
C GLU A 167 -2.35 -26.75 30.70
#